data_946a5596a78403b167a5d1eb918f25fc
#
_entry.id   946a5596a78403b167a5d1eb918f25fc
#
_cell.length_a   1.000
_cell.length_b   1.000
_cell.length_c   1.000
_cell.angle_alpha   90.00
_cell.angle_beta   90.00
_cell.angle_gamma   90.00
#
_symmetry.space_group_name_H-M   'P 1'
#
loop_
_entity.id
_entity.type
_entity.pdbx_description
1 polymer ?
#
loop_
_entity_poly.entity_id
_entity_poly.type
_entity_poly.pdbx_seq_one_letter_code
_entity_poly.pdbx_strand_id
1 'polypeptide(L)'
;QHERAEGTITTSLYESAIQAGLPPEVVMALSDIFAWDINFFTDIRQGDHYTVVYERYYVKGAFRGYGRVVAARFINQGTPHVALYFNDGNGISGYYDEGGKPIRKLFLKAPLNYRRISSGFTHKRKHPIYHVARPHLGVDYAAPTGTPVVALGDGVVTFRGTNGGFGKSIQITHRGGYVTYYGHLSGYAKGIKKGARVSQGEVIGYVGSTGVSTGPHLDFRVRLNGKFINPPSLKPVNG
;
A
#
# COMPACT_ATOMS: atom_id res chain seq x y z
N GLN A 1 -25.23 -6.77 -14.31
CA GLN A 1 -24.76 -7.79 -15.27
C GLN A 1 -23.25 -7.96 -15.12
N HIS A 2 -22.78 -9.18 -15.43
CA HIS A 2 -21.32 -9.44 -15.47
C HIS A 2 -20.87 -9.50 -16.92
N GLU A 3 -19.70 -8.95 -17.20
CA GLU A 3 -19.05 -9.02 -18.50
C GLU A 3 -17.63 -9.62 -18.32
N ARG A 4 -17.23 -10.46 -19.27
CA ARG A 4 -15.90 -11.06 -19.32
C ARG A 4 -15.10 -10.42 -20.47
N ALA A 5 -13.85 -10.06 -20.17
CA ALA A 5 -12.88 -9.62 -21.17
C ALA A 5 -11.55 -10.35 -20.94
N GLU A 6 -10.78 -10.48 -22.02
CA GLU A 6 -9.43 -11.04 -21.97
C GLU A 6 -8.55 -10.35 -23.00
N GLY A 7 -7.25 -10.38 -22.78
CA GLY A 7 -6.29 -9.77 -23.71
C GLY A 7 -4.85 -10.20 -23.43
N THR A 8 -4.03 -9.97 -24.42
CA THR A 8 -2.58 -10.25 -24.38
C THR A 8 -1.82 -8.94 -24.35
N ILE A 9 -0.79 -8.85 -23.53
CA ILE A 9 0.06 -7.68 -23.42
C ILE A 9 0.99 -7.59 -24.63
N THR A 10 0.96 -6.45 -25.31
CA THR A 10 1.86 -6.13 -26.44
C THR A 10 2.88 -5.06 -26.07
N THR A 11 2.49 -4.10 -25.21
CA THR A 11 3.33 -2.99 -24.72
C THR A 11 3.22 -2.88 -23.20
N SER A 12 2.22 -2.14 -22.71
CA SER A 12 1.87 -2.04 -21.29
C SER A 12 0.50 -2.66 -21.04
N LEU A 13 0.17 -2.94 -19.78
CA LEU A 13 -1.18 -3.38 -19.41
C LEU A 13 -2.22 -2.37 -19.89
N TYR A 14 -1.99 -1.08 -19.60
CA TYR A 14 -2.97 -0.04 -19.90
C TYR A 14 -3.23 0.06 -21.41
N GLU A 15 -2.19 0.24 -22.21
CA GLU A 15 -2.34 0.40 -23.66
C GLU A 15 -2.95 -0.84 -24.32
N SER A 16 -2.45 -2.03 -23.96
CA SER A 16 -2.93 -3.29 -24.55
C SER A 16 -4.41 -3.54 -24.19
N ALA A 17 -4.80 -3.26 -22.94
CA ALA A 17 -6.17 -3.47 -22.48
C ALA A 17 -7.15 -2.45 -23.08
N ILE A 18 -6.76 -1.17 -23.19
CA ILE A 18 -7.58 -0.14 -23.87
C ILE A 18 -7.77 -0.49 -25.36
N GLN A 19 -6.71 -0.92 -26.06
CA GLN A 19 -6.81 -1.36 -27.45
C GLN A 19 -7.72 -2.58 -27.62
N ALA A 20 -7.77 -3.47 -26.63
CA ALA A 20 -8.70 -4.60 -26.58
C ALA A 20 -10.12 -4.21 -26.17
N GLY A 21 -10.40 -2.92 -25.94
CA GLY A 21 -11.74 -2.41 -25.57
C GLY A 21 -12.09 -2.52 -24.11
N LEU A 22 -11.13 -2.82 -23.20
CA LEU A 22 -11.40 -2.85 -21.77
C LEU A 22 -11.55 -1.41 -21.24
N PRO A 23 -12.60 -1.12 -20.44
CA PRO A 23 -12.80 0.22 -19.87
C PRO A 23 -11.63 0.65 -18.97
N PRO A 24 -11.21 1.94 -19.02
CA PRO A 24 -10.09 2.44 -18.22
C PRO A 24 -10.23 2.14 -16.72
N GLU A 25 -11.44 2.27 -16.16
CA GLU A 25 -11.73 2.00 -14.75
C GLU A 25 -11.47 0.53 -14.38
N VAL A 26 -11.79 -0.39 -15.31
CA VAL A 26 -11.55 -1.83 -15.11
C VAL A 26 -10.08 -2.16 -15.22
N VAL A 27 -9.35 -1.50 -16.15
CA VAL A 27 -7.88 -1.65 -16.27
C VAL A 27 -7.18 -1.21 -14.99
N MET A 28 -7.59 -0.05 -14.43
CA MET A 28 -7.02 0.44 -13.17
C MET A 28 -7.33 -0.51 -12.01
N ALA A 29 -8.57 -0.98 -11.91
CA ALA A 29 -8.95 -1.95 -10.88
C ALA A 29 -8.15 -3.27 -10.99
N LEU A 30 -7.93 -3.76 -12.22
CA LEU A 30 -7.10 -4.96 -12.47
C LEU A 30 -5.65 -4.74 -12.02
N SER A 31 -5.07 -3.58 -12.34
CA SER A 31 -3.74 -3.19 -11.88
C SER A 31 -3.65 -3.15 -10.35
N ASP A 32 -4.63 -2.52 -9.69
CA ASP A 32 -4.65 -2.40 -8.23
C ASP A 32 -4.78 -3.75 -7.52
N ILE A 33 -5.57 -4.67 -8.07
CA ILE A 33 -5.74 -6.02 -7.52
C ILE A 33 -4.41 -6.77 -7.44
N PHE A 34 -3.61 -6.72 -8.51
CA PHE A 34 -2.36 -7.48 -8.58
C PHE A 34 -1.10 -6.67 -8.27
N ALA A 35 -1.22 -5.37 -7.91
CA ALA A 35 -0.08 -4.48 -7.62
C ALA A 35 0.86 -4.99 -6.51
N TRP A 36 0.40 -5.96 -5.71
CA TRP A 36 1.17 -6.58 -4.63
C TRP A 36 2.14 -7.66 -5.11
N ASP A 37 1.78 -8.33 -6.19
CA ASP A 37 2.54 -9.44 -6.73
C ASP A 37 3.27 -9.06 -8.02
N ILE A 38 2.72 -8.11 -8.77
CA ILE A 38 3.22 -7.68 -10.08
C ILE A 38 3.50 -6.18 -10.06
N ASN A 39 4.72 -5.78 -10.40
CA ASN A 39 5.04 -4.39 -10.70
C ASN A 39 4.75 -4.15 -12.20
N PHE A 40 3.60 -3.53 -12.49
CA PHE A 40 3.16 -3.30 -13.86
C PHE A 40 4.05 -2.36 -14.69
N PHE A 41 5.05 -1.72 -14.07
CA PHE A 41 6.06 -0.92 -14.79
C PHE A 41 7.32 -1.73 -15.16
N THR A 42 7.67 -2.75 -14.37
CA THR A 42 8.95 -3.46 -14.52
C THR A 42 8.82 -4.94 -14.83
N ASP A 43 7.73 -5.59 -14.39
CA ASP A 43 7.60 -7.04 -14.44
C ASP A 43 6.82 -7.54 -15.64
N ILE A 44 6.09 -6.65 -16.32
CA ILE A 44 5.26 -6.97 -17.49
C ILE A 44 6.13 -7.33 -18.68
N ARG A 45 5.71 -8.35 -19.42
CA ARG A 45 6.34 -8.79 -20.67
C ARG A 45 5.31 -8.92 -21.78
N GLN A 46 5.79 -8.76 -23.00
CA GLN A 46 5.00 -9.10 -24.19
C GLN A 46 4.63 -10.58 -24.12
N GLY A 47 3.36 -10.89 -24.40
CA GLY A 47 2.80 -12.23 -24.29
C GLY A 47 2.17 -12.55 -22.93
N ASP A 48 2.35 -11.73 -21.92
CA ASP A 48 1.54 -11.84 -20.68
C ASP A 48 0.06 -11.73 -21.02
N HIS A 49 -0.79 -12.40 -20.26
CA HIS A 49 -2.21 -12.52 -20.58
C HIS A 49 -3.08 -12.21 -19.36
N TYR A 50 -4.21 -11.53 -19.59
CA TYR A 50 -5.21 -11.31 -18.54
C TYR A 50 -6.59 -11.80 -18.97
N THR A 51 -7.36 -12.24 -17.98
CA THR A 51 -8.80 -12.46 -18.07
C THR A 51 -9.45 -11.75 -16.89
N VAL A 52 -10.54 -11.03 -17.13
CA VAL A 52 -11.24 -10.27 -16.09
C VAL A 52 -12.74 -10.42 -16.26
N VAL A 53 -13.44 -10.56 -15.14
CA VAL A 53 -14.91 -10.52 -15.06
C VAL A 53 -15.27 -9.36 -14.16
N TYR A 54 -16.14 -8.46 -14.66
CA TYR A 54 -16.52 -7.25 -13.97
C TYR A 54 -18.00 -6.93 -14.09
N GLU A 55 -18.51 -6.11 -13.18
CA GLU A 55 -19.90 -5.68 -13.15
C GLU A 55 -20.17 -4.52 -14.10
N ARG A 56 -21.33 -4.54 -14.75
CA ARG A 56 -21.93 -3.40 -15.47
C ARG A 56 -23.24 -3.04 -14.85
N TYR A 57 -23.44 -1.76 -14.57
CA TYR A 57 -24.67 -1.26 -13.98
C TYR A 57 -25.61 -0.66 -15.02
N TYR A 58 -26.88 -1.04 -14.92
CA TYR A 58 -27.96 -0.53 -15.74
C TYR A 58 -29.12 -0.06 -14.85
N VAL A 59 -29.69 1.10 -15.17
CA VAL A 59 -30.89 1.62 -14.51
C VAL A 59 -31.94 1.85 -15.57
N LYS A 60 -33.07 1.18 -15.43
CA LYS A 60 -34.15 1.20 -16.42
C LYS A 60 -33.66 0.89 -17.85
N GLY A 61 -32.80 -0.08 -18.00
CA GLY A 61 -32.20 -0.50 -19.27
C GLY A 61 -31.08 0.38 -19.80
N ALA A 62 -30.81 1.54 -19.23
CA ALA A 62 -29.73 2.43 -19.64
C ALA A 62 -28.44 2.10 -18.87
N PHE A 63 -27.32 1.98 -19.59
CA PHE A 63 -25.98 1.80 -18.99
C PHE A 63 -25.63 3.01 -18.10
N ARG A 64 -25.07 2.76 -16.92
CA ARG A 64 -24.73 3.77 -15.92
C ARG A 64 -23.27 3.74 -15.47
N GLY A 65 -22.54 2.71 -15.79
CA GLY A 65 -21.13 2.62 -15.45
C GLY A 65 -20.68 1.19 -15.17
N TYR A 66 -19.43 1.09 -14.87
CA TYR A 66 -18.77 -0.16 -14.50
C TYR A 66 -18.70 -0.29 -12.99
N GLY A 67 -18.82 -1.51 -12.52
CA GLY A 67 -18.71 -1.83 -11.11
C GLY A 67 -17.40 -2.54 -10.81
N ARG A 68 -17.47 -3.42 -9.84
CA ARG A 68 -16.34 -4.16 -9.30
C ARG A 68 -15.86 -5.22 -10.28
N VAL A 69 -14.56 -5.47 -10.29
CA VAL A 69 -13.99 -6.72 -10.81
C VAL A 69 -14.37 -7.83 -9.83
N VAL A 70 -15.08 -8.86 -10.30
CA VAL A 70 -15.52 -9.98 -9.45
C VAL A 70 -14.59 -11.17 -9.52
N ALA A 71 -13.87 -11.32 -10.65
CA ALA A 71 -12.82 -12.31 -10.80
C ALA A 71 -11.78 -11.79 -11.80
N ALA A 72 -10.52 -12.12 -11.56
CA ALA A 72 -9.45 -11.81 -12.49
C ALA A 72 -8.38 -12.90 -12.45
N ARG A 73 -7.75 -13.12 -13.59
CA ARG A 73 -6.55 -13.94 -13.74
C ARG A 73 -5.53 -13.16 -14.56
N PHE A 74 -4.30 -13.11 -14.09
CA PHE A 74 -3.19 -12.52 -14.80
C PHE A 74 -2.06 -13.54 -14.89
N ILE A 75 -1.60 -13.85 -16.09
CA ILE A 75 -0.44 -14.72 -16.32
C ILE A 75 0.74 -13.80 -16.59
N ASN A 76 1.65 -13.68 -15.64
CA ASN A 76 2.86 -12.88 -15.75
C ASN A 76 4.07 -13.80 -15.90
N GLN A 77 4.74 -13.73 -17.03
CA GLN A 77 5.91 -14.56 -17.32
C GLN A 77 5.66 -16.06 -17.06
N GLY A 78 4.48 -16.54 -17.45
CA GLY A 78 4.05 -17.93 -17.25
C GLY A 78 3.49 -18.24 -15.86
N THR A 79 3.61 -17.35 -14.89
CA THR A 79 3.07 -17.54 -13.54
C THR A 79 1.64 -17.03 -13.45
N PRO A 80 0.64 -17.86 -13.11
CA PRO A 80 -0.73 -17.42 -12.95
C PRO A 80 -0.93 -16.74 -11.59
N HIS A 81 -1.62 -15.61 -11.60
CA HIS A 81 -2.15 -14.90 -10.43
C HIS A 81 -3.66 -14.84 -10.57
N VAL A 82 -4.39 -15.31 -9.58
CA VAL A 82 -5.86 -15.36 -9.57
C VAL A 82 -6.41 -14.51 -8.44
N ALA A 83 -7.47 -13.77 -8.72
CA ALA A 83 -8.16 -12.92 -7.79
C ALA A 83 -9.67 -13.16 -7.88
N LEU A 84 -10.28 -13.56 -6.78
CA LEU A 84 -11.72 -13.78 -6.64
C LEU A 84 -12.24 -12.82 -5.58
N TYR A 85 -13.23 -12.00 -5.91
CA TYR A 85 -13.86 -11.13 -4.94
C TYR A 85 -14.82 -11.92 -4.06
N PHE A 86 -14.68 -11.76 -2.76
CA PHE A 86 -15.54 -12.34 -1.75
C PHE A 86 -16.10 -11.23 -0.83
N ASN A 87 -17.37 -11.39 -0.41
CA ASN A 87 -18.01 -10.57 0.60
C ASN A 87 -18.94 -11.47 1.43
N ASP A 88 -18.69 -11.55 2.73
CA ASP A 88 -19.46 -12.38 3.67
C ASP A 88 -20.78 -11.72 4.13
N GLY A 89 -21.05 -10.46 3.69
CA GLY A 89 -22.20 -9.69 4.16
C GLY A 89 -22.08 -9.13 5.58
N ASN A 90 -21.04 -9.52 6.34
CA ASN A 90 -20.81 -9.14 7.75
C ASN A 90 -19.64 -8.17 7.92
N GLY A 91 -19.16 -7.60 6.81
CA GLY A 91 -18.09 -6.60 6.82
C GLY A 91 -16.70 -7.13 6.43
N ILE A 92 -16.57 -8.41 6.11
CA ILE A 92 -15.37 -8.97 5.48
C ILE A 92 -15.58 -8.98 3.98
N SER A 93 -14.78 -8.21 3.26
CA SER A 93 -14.78 -8.23 1.81
C SER A 93 -13.38 -7.97 1.26
N GLY A 94 -13.06 -8.58 0.13
CA GLY A 94 -11.75 -8.42 -0.49
C GLY A 94 -11.51 -9.41 -1.62
N TYR A 95 -10.29 -9.39 -2.14
CA TYR A 95 -9.84 -10.35 -3.15
C TYR A 95 -9.03 -11.46 -2.50
N TYR A 96 -9.28 -12.68 -2.95
CA TYR A 96 -8.66 -13.91 -2.45
C TYR A 96 -8.14 -14.73 -3.62
N ASP A 97 -7.07 -15.49 -3.39
CA ASP A 97 -6.58 -16.47 -4.35
C ASP A 97 -7.47 -17.74 -4.39
N GLU A 98 -7.14 -18.69 -5.24
CA GLU A 98 -7.88 -19.96 -5.38
C GLU A 98 -7.87 -20.80 -4.09
N GLY A 99 -6.91 -20.58 -3.20
CA GLY A 99 -6.80 -21.22 -1.90
C GLY A 99 -7.54 -20.48 -0.77
N GLY A 100 -8.25 -19.39 -1.08
CA GLY A 100 -8.93 -18.57 -0.08
C GLY A 100 -8.00 -17.64 0.71
N LYS A 101 -6.75 -17.43 0.27
CA LYS A 101 -5.82 -16.49 0.86
C LYS A 101 -6.11 -15.08 0.36
N PRO A 102 -6.14 -14.05 1.25
CA PRO A 102 -6.25 -12.67 0.82
C PRO A 102 -5.06 -12.27 -0.09
N ILE A 103 -5.36 -11.73 -1.27
CA ILE A 103 -4.34 -11.21 -2.19
C ILE A 103 -3.77 -9.90 -1.67
N ARG A 104 -4.62 -9.07 -1.05
CA ARG A 104 -4.20 -7.81 -0.45
C ARG A 104 -3.34 -8.09 0.77
N LYS A 105 -2.05 -7.83 0.66
CA LYS A 105 -1.13 -7.94 1.79
C LYS A 105 -1.52 -6.97 2.89
N LEU A 106 -1.36 -7.37 4.14
CA LEU A 106 -1.67 -6.54 5.31
C LEU A 106 -0.97 -5.18 5.26
N PHE A 107 0.22 -5.12 4.63
CA PHE A 107 1.06 -3.92 4.57
C PHE A 107 1.67 -3.68 3.20
N LEU A 108 1.78 -2.40 2.82
CA LEU A 108 2.59 -1.92 1.69
C LEU A 108 4.08 -2.23 1.89
N LYS A 109 4.84 -2.30 0.81
CA LYS A 109 6.31 -2.44 0.89
C LYS A 109 6.97 -1.22 1.54
N ALA A 110 6.41 -0.03 1.32
CA ALA A 110 6.87 1.23 1.90
C ALA A 110 5.71 2.22 2.02
N PRO A 111 5.74 3.15 3.01
CA PRO A 111 4.66 4.11 3.23
C PRO A 111 4.76 5.38 2.35
N LEU A 112 5.65 5.42 1.37
CA LEU A 112 5.85 6.54 0.44
C LEU A 112 6.71 6.14 -0.76
N ASN A 113 6.70 6.97 -1.81
CA ASN A 113 7.74 6.96 -2.82
C ASN A 113 9.01 7.62 -2.28
N TYR A 114 10.12 6.92 -2.26
CA TYR A 114 11.39 7.39 -1.71
C TYR A 114 12.53 7.26 -2.72
N ARG A 115 13.56 8.10 -2.58
CA ARG A 115 14.76 8.03 -3.43
C ARG A 115 15.70 6.92 -2.99
N ARG A 116 15.87 6.74 -1.69
CA ARG A 116 16.72 5.72 -1.08
C ARG A 116 16.39 5.52 0.39
N ILE A 117 16.77 4.39 0.94
CA ILE A 117 16.84 4.19 2.39
C ILE A 117 18.14 4.84 2.85
N SER A 118 18.03 5.91 3.64
CA SER A 118 19.18 6.65 4.18
C SER A 118 19.73 6.02 5.45
N SER A 119 18.89 5.29 6.18
CA SER A 119 19.29 4.52 7.35
C SER A 119 18.39 3.31 7.56
N GLY A 120 19.00 2.15 7.82
CA GLY A 120 18.31 0.91 8.12
C GLY A 120 18.08 0.69 9.62
N PHE A 121 17.30 -0.36 9.90
CA PHE A 121 17.04 -0.86 11.25
C PHE A 121 18.30 -1.46 11.86
N THR A 122 18.68 -1.03 13.07
CA THR A 122 19.83 -1.56 13.80
C THR A 122 19.70 -1.39 15.30
N HIS A 123 20.18 -2.36 16.05
CA HIS A 123 20.28 -2.27 17.52
C HIS A 123 21.53 -1.50 17.99
N LYS A 124 22.54 -1.29 17.11
CA LYS A 124 23.82 -0.64 17.44
C LYS A 124 24.18 0.37 16.35
N ARG A 125 23.86 1.65 16.54
CA ARG A 125 24.24 2.74 15.62
C ARG A 125 24.85 3.90 16.40
N LYS A 126 25.97 4.48 15.89
CA LYS A 126 26.40 5.82 16.34
C LYS A 126 25.36 6.83 15.87
N HIS A 127 24.76 7.54 16.82
CA HIS A 127 23.78 8.58 16.50
C HIS A 127 24.50 9.75 15.80
N PRO A 128 24.03 10.22 14.62
CA PRO A 128 24.77 11.22 13.84
C PRO A 128 24.94 12.57 14.55
N ILE A 129 24.04 12.92 15.46
CA ILE A 129 24.07 14.18 16.22
C ILE A 129 24.72 14.00 17.59
N TYR A 130 24.38 12.95 18.33
CA TYR A 130 24.85 12.76 19.71
C TYR A 130 26.14 11.94 19.84
N HIS A 131 26.65 11.36 18.73
CA HIS A 131 27.87 10.51 18.67
C HIS A 131 27.91 9.34 19.65
N VAL A 132 26.77 9.02 20.30
CA VAL A 132 26.65 7.87 21.21
C VAL A 132 25.96 6.71 20.47
N ALA A 133 26.24 5.48 20.88
CA ALA A 133 25.60 4.30 20.33
C ALA A 133 24.14 4.26 20.79
N ARG A 134 23.20 4.53 19.87
CA ARG A 134 21.77 4.38 20.11
C ARG A 134 21.16 3.46 19.06
N PRO A 135 20.21 2.60 19.44
CA PRO A 135 19.50 1.78 18.47
C PRO A 135 18.67 2.67 17.54
N HIS A 136 18.67 2.36 16.26
CA HIS A 136 17.71 2.89 15.30
C HIS A 136 16.66 1.81 15.01
N LEU A 137 15.51 1.90 15.71
CA LEU A 137 14.45 0.89 15.68
C LEU A 137 13.43 1.17 14.55
N GLY A 138 13.91 1.69 13.43
CA GLY A 138 13.13 2.03 12.25
C GLY A 138 13.95 2.05 10.96
N VAL A 139 13.36 2.58 9.92
CA VAL A 139 13.97 2.82 8.62
C VAL A 139 13.74 4.27 8.23
N ASP A 140 14.80 4.97 7.84
CA ASP A 140 14.72 6.34 7.35
C ASP A 140 14.64 6.32 5.81
N TYR A 141 13.52 6.78 5.29
CA TYR A 141 13.27 6.93 3.86
C TYR A 141 13.56 8.38 3.42
N ALA A 142 14.63 8.61 2.69
CA ALA A 142 14.97 9.93 2.15
C ALA A 142 14.02 10.31 1.00
N ALA A 143 13.29 11.40 1.19
CA ALA A 143 12.37 11.95 0.21
C ALA A 143 12.26 13.47 0.39
N PRO A 144 11.91 14.24 -0.65
CA PRO A 144 11.70 15.69 -0.54
C PRO A 144 10.62 16.04 0.48
N THR A 145 10.76 17.20 1.13
CA THR A 145 9.69 17.76 1.96
C THR A 145 8.41 17.91 1.15
N GLY A 146 7.27 17.53 1.74
CA GLY A 146 5.97 17.55 1.07
C GLY A 146 5.62 16.26 0.32
N THR A 147 6.55 15.29 0.18
CA THR A 147 6.23 13.97 -0.39
C THR A 147 5.09 13.33 0.42
N PRO A 148 4.01 12.87 -0.23
CA PRO A 148 2.91 12.20 0.47
C PRO A 148 3.38 10.94 1.21
N VAL A 149 2.94 10.83 2.47
CA VAL A 149 3.12 9.66 3.32
C VAL A 149 1.77 8.97 3.45
N VAL A 150 1.73 7.67 3.19
CA VAL A 150 0.50 6.89 3.21
C VAL A 150 0.46 5.90 4.37
N ALA A 151 -0.73 5.54 4.81
CA ALA A 151 -0.93 4.46 5.77
C ALA A 151 -0.42 3.13 5.18
N LEU A 152 0.47 2.46 5.89
CA LEU A 152 1.07 1.19 5.43
C LEU A 152 0.03 0.08 5.28
N GLY A 153 -1.02 0.12 6.07
CA GLY A 153 -2.15 -0.83 6.08
C GLY A 153 -3.41 -0.18 6.64
N ASP A 154 -4.53 -0.89 6.55
CA ASP A 154 -5.78 -0.48 7.20
C ASP A 154 -5.60 -0.39 8.72
N GLY A 155 -6.16 0.63 9.35
CA GLY A 155 -6.01 0.79 10.80
C GLY A 155 -6.75 1.97 11.39
N VAL A 156 -6.43 2.24 12.65
CA VAL A 156 -6.98 3.38 13.42
C VAL A 156 -5.82 4.25 13.89
N VAL A 157 -5.92 5.55 13.68
CA VAL A 157 -4.95 6.53 14.19
C VAL A 157 -5.05 6.60 15.70
N THR A 158 -4.02 6.15 16.41
CA THR A 158 -3.96 6.16 17.87
C THR A 158 -3.23 7.36 18.43
N PHE A 159 -2.36 7.99 17.62
CA PHE A 159 -1.68 9.22 17.97
C PHE A 159 -1.50 10.12 16.73
N ARG A 160 -1.66 11.43 16.94
CA ARG A 160 -1.30 12.50 15.99
C ARG A 160 -0.87 13.71 16.79
N GLY A 161 0.35 14.18 16.60
CA GLY A 161 0.88 15.32 17.35
C GLY A 161 2.39 15.44 17.23
N THR A 162 2.98 16.33 18.05
CA THR A 162 4.44 16.45 18.19
C THR A 162 4.90 15.54 19.31
N ASN A 163 5.94 14.72 19.06
CA ASN A 163 6.47 13.74 20.00
C ASN A 163 8.00 13.89 20.11
N GLY A 164 8.43 14.85 20.92
CA GLY A 164 9.85 15.09 21.22
C GLY A 164 10.76 15.07 19.96
N GLY A 165 11.84 14.33 20.02
CA GLY A 165 12.79 14.19 18.90
C GLY A 165 12.21 13.60 17.63
N PHE A 166 11.07 12.87 17.70
CA PHE A 166 10.37 12.30 16.55
C PHE A 166 9.59 13.37 15.76
N GLY A 167 9.45 14.59 16.31
CA GLY A 167 8.78 15.71 15.67
C GLY A 167 7.28 15.48 15.48
N LYS A 168 6.70 16.11 14.47
CA LYS A 168 5.31 15.84 14.06
C LYS A 168 5.19 14.40 13.62
N SER A 169 4.28 13.65 14.23
CA SER A 169 4.18 12.22 14.01
C SER A 169 2.76 11.68 14.08
N ILE A 170 2.58 10.51 13.49
CA ILE A 170 1.35 9.72 13.51
C ILE A 170 1.70 8.32 14.01
N GLN A 171 0.77 7.70 14.73
CA GLN A 171 0.78 6.26 15.04
C GLN A 171 -0.54 5.66 14.58
N ILE A 172 -0.46 4.50 13.95
CA ILE A 172 -1.62 3.74 13.48
C ILE A 172 -1.54 2.34 14.07
N THR A 173 -2.63 1.91 14.72
CA THR A 173 -2.80 0.54 15.18
C THR A 173 -3.55 -0.25 14.13
N HIS A 174 -3.01 -1.41 13.78
CA HIS A 174 -3.52 -2.34 12.78
C HIS A 174 -3.99 -3.64 13.45
N ARG A 175 -4.60 -4.52 12.66
CA ARG A 175 -4.92 -5.88 13.11
C ARG A 175 -3.64 -6.67 13.43
N GLY A 176 -3.76 -7.76 14.19
CA GLY A 176 -2.65 -8.66 14.49
C GLY A 176 -1.57 -8.07 15.42
N GLY A 177 -1.88 -7.03 16.20
CA GLY A 177 -0.96 -6.46 17.18
C GLY A 177 0.12 -5.54 16.60
N TYR A 178 -0.03 -5.12 15.33
CA TYR A 178 0.89 -4.21 14.68
C TYR A 178 0.57 -2.75 14.99
N VAL A 179 1.64 -1.96 15.17
CA VAL A 179 1.56 -0.49 15.26
C VAL A 179 2.64 0.10 14.36
N THR A 180 2.25 1.03 13.49
CA THR A 180 3.18 1.78 12.63
C THR A 180 3.34 3.21 13.12
N TYR A 181 4.55 3.75 12.96
CA TYR A 181 4.95 5.07 13.41
C TYR A 181 5.54 5.83 12.23
N TYR A 182 5.13 7.07 12.07
CA TYR A 182 5.53 7.97 10.99
C TYR A 182 6.04 9.26 11.60
N GLY A 183 7.34 9.53 11.52
CA GLY A 183 8.00 10.67 12.18
C GLY A 183 8.56 11.71 11.22
N HIS A 184 8.98 12.84 11.79
CA HIS A 184 9.56 14.00 11.12
C HIS A 184 8.66 14.66 10.06
N LEU A 185 7.32 14.48 10.18
CA LEU A 185 6.36 15.02 9.21
C LEU A 185 6.39 16.55 9.17
N SER A 186 6.18 17.13 7.98
CA SER A 186 5.93 18.57 7.82
C SER A 186 4.51 18.95 8.20
N GLY A 187 3.54 18.07 7.95
CA GLY A 187 2.12 18.27 8.20
C GLY A 187 1.33 16.97 8.13
N TYR A 188 0.04 17.08 8.41
CA TYR A 188 -0.92 16.00 8.40
C TYR A 188 -1.92 16.21 7.27
N ALA A 189 -2.42 15.12 6.69
CA ALA A 189 -3.49 15.21 5.70
C ALA A 189 -4.83 15.60 6.36
N LYS A 190 -5.74 16.12 5.55
CA LYS A 190 -7.08 16.51 5.99
C LYS A 190 -7.83 15.30 6.57
N GLY A 191 -8.51 15.49 7.67
CA GLY A 191 -9.29 14.42 8.31
C GLY A 191 -8.50 13.50 9.24
N ILE A 192 -7.17 13.49 9.20
CA ILE A 192 -6.34 12.67 10.08
C ILE A 192 -6.35 13.24 11.49
N LYS A 193 -6.96 12.49 12.41
CA LYS A 193 -7.05 12.80 13.85
C LYS A 193 -7.06 11.51 14.67
N LYS A 194 -6.74 11.57 15.95
CA LYS A 194 -6.86 10.40 16.85
C LYS A 194 -8.26 9.82 16.77
N GLY A 195 -8.37 8.51 16.59
CA GLY A 195 -9.60 7.76 16.40
C GLY A 195 -10.07 7.64 14.93
N ALA A 196 -9.45 8.37 13.99
CA ALA A 196 -9.79 8.22 12.56
C ALA A 196 -9.43 6.82 12.06
N ARG A 197 -10.33 6.20 11.29
CA ARG A 197 -10.02 5.01 10.49
C ARG A 197 -9.31 5.45 9.21
N VAL A 198 -8.31 4.71 8.82
CA VAL A 198 -7.55 4.94 7.59
C VAL A 198 -7.46 3.65 6.80
N SER A 199 -7.51 3.78 5.49
CA SER A 199 -7.31 2.66 4.56
C SER A 199 -5.84 2.58 4.15
N GLN A 200 -5.40 1.38 3.80
CA GLN A 200 -4.07 1.17 3.21
C GLN A 200 -3.89 2.03 1.96
N GLY A 201 -2.76 2.75 1.87
CA GLY A 201 -2.48 3.68 0.77
C GLY A 201 -3.12 5.07 0.93
N GLU A 202 -3.96 5.29 1.94
CA GLU A 202 -4.52 6.61 2.21
C GLU A 202 -3.43 7.60 2.66
N VAL A 203 -3.40 8.80 2.08
CA VAL A 203 -2.45 9.84 2.48
C VAL A 203 -2.77 10.32 3.89
N ILE A 204 -1.81 10.17 4.80
CA ILE A 204 -1.96 10.53 6.22
C ILE A 204 -1.17 11.78 6.61
N GLY A 205 -0.14 12.13 5.82
CA GLY A 205 0.71 13.28 6.08
C GLY A 205 1.75 13.48 5.01
N TYR A 206 2.74 14.30 5.30
CA TYR A 206 3.76 14.71 4.32
C TYR A 206 5.15 14.69 4.95
N VAL A 207 6.14 14.25 4.19
CA VAL A 207 7.56 14.24 4.62
C VAL A 207 8.00 15.64 5.03
N GLY A 208 8.79 15.72 6.08
CA GLY A 208 9.39 16.93 6.58
C GLY A 208 10.76 16.68 7.21
N SER A 209 11.12 17.56 8.15
CA SER A 209 12.35 17.50 8.93
C SER A 209 12.12 18.04 10.34
N THR A 210 10.92 17.83 10.91
CA THR A 210 10.58 18.32 12.25
C THR A 210 11.19 17.43 13.34
N GLY A 211 11.43 17.98 14.52
CA GLY A 211 12.11 17.28 15.61
C GLY A 211 13.62 17.19 15.41
N VAL A 212 14.24 16.10 15.87
CA VAL A 212 15.72 15.89 15.76
C VAL A 212 16.00 15.20 14.42
N SER A 213 16.20 15.99 13.38
CA SER A 213 16.42 15.53 12.01
C SER A 213 17.54 16.33 11.35
N THR A 214 18.36 15.69 10.52
CA THR A 214 19.46 16.31 9.77
C THR A 214 19.06 16.73 8.36
N GLY A 215 17.85 16.42 7.92
CA GLY A 215 17.34 16.76 6.60
C GLY A 215 16.02 16.03 6.29
N PRO A 216 15.38 16.32 5.17
CA PRO A 216 14.07 15.76 4.84
C PRO A 216 14.11 14.22 4.69
N HIS A 217 13.37 13.54 5.55
CA HIS A 217 13.15 12.09 5.51
C HIS A 217 11.92 11.70 6.34
N LEU A 218 11.44 10.47 6.15
CA LEU A 218 10.48 9.82 7.02
C LEU A 218 11.22 8.82 7.91
N ASP A 219 11.16 8.98 9.26
CA ASP A 219 11.49 7.91 10.20
C ASP A 219 10.25 7.01 10.32
N PHE A 220 10.36 5.80 9.81
CA PHE A 220 9.28 4.83 9.78
C PHE A 220 9.61 3.62 10.65
N ARG A 221 8.69 3.28 11.56
CA ARG A 221 8.88 2.16 12.49
C ARG A 221 7.67 1.25 12.52
N VAL A 222 7.92 -0.02 12.79
CA VAL A 222 6.89 -1.03 13.00
C VAL A 222 7.11 -1.72 14.33
N ARG A 223 6.05 -1.84 15.12
CA ARG A 223 6.03 -2.60 16.36
C ARG A 223 5.02 -3.73 16.26
N LEU A 224 5.41 -4.92 16.62
CA LEU A 224 4.55 -6.11 16.71
C LEU A 224 4.54 -6.60 18.15
N ASN A 225 3.35 -6.69 18.76
CA ASN A 225 3.17 -7.16 20.14
C ASN A 225 4.16 -6.51 21.12
N GLY A 226 4.33 -5.18 21.04
CA GLY A 226 5.19 -4.40 21.90
C GLY A 226 6.67 -4.34 21.52
N LYS A 227 7.17 -5.13 20.55
CA LYS A 227 8.57 -5.15 20.12
C LYS A 227 8.74 -4.50 18.75
N PHE A 228 9.74 -3.61 18.59
CA PHE A 228 10.09 -3.06 17.30
C PHE A 228 10.72 -4.14 16.42
N ILE A 229 10.30 -4.20 15.16
CA ILE A 229 10.77 -5.14 14.16
C ILE A 229 11.29 -4.37 12.94
N ASN A 230 12.16 -5.00 12.16
CA ASN A 230 12.71 -4.43 10.94
C ASN A 230 11.59 -4.30 9.88
N PRO A 231 11.17 -3.08 9.45
CA PRO A 231 10.08 -2.90 8.50
C PRO A 231 10.22 -3.70 7.19
N PRO A 232 11.39 -3.75 6.51
CA PRO A 232 11.59 -4.59 5.33
C PRO A 232 11.43 -6.10 5.55
N SER A 233 11.48 -6.58 6.80
CA SER A 233 11.23 -7.99 7.13
C SER A 233 9.77 -8.32 7.40
N LEU A 234 8.86 -7.37 7.21
CA LEU A 234 7.42 -7.65 7.24
C LEU A 234 7.09 -8.70 6.19
N LYS A 235 6.97 -9.94 6.64
CA LYS A 235 6.40 -10.99 5.80
C LYS A 235 4.92 -10.64 5.58
N PRO A 236 4.35 -10.95 4.40
CA PRO A 236 2.91 -10.89 4.25
C PRO A 236 2.32 -11.80 5.33
N VAL A 237 1.70 -11.18 6.34
CA VAL A 237 0.91 -11.94 7.31
C VAL A 237 -0.39 -12.21 6.60
N ASN A 238 -0.62 -13.48 6.29
CA ASN A 238 -1.92 -13.95 5.88
C ASN A 238 -2.86 -13.66 7.05
N GLY A 239 -3.87 -12.82 6.81
CA GLY A 239 -4.94 -12.55 7.75
C GLY A 239 -5.86 -13.75 7.89
#